data_abe808e0e9752877dec152cff87738e6
#
_entry.id   abe808e0e9752877dec152cff87738e6
#
_cell.length_a   1.000
_cell.length_b   1.000
_cell.length_c   1.000
_cell.angle_alpha   90.00
_cell.angle_beta   90.00
_cell.angle_gamma   90.00
#
_symmetry.space_group_name_H-M   'P 1'
#
loop_
_entity.id
_entity.type
_entity.pdbx_description
1 polymer ?
#
loop_
_entity_poly.entity_id
_entity_poly.type
_entity_poly.pdbx_seq_one_letter_code
_entity_poly.pdbx_strand_id
1 'polypeptide(L)'
;MRPVYITAVSMALSAMVMSAANADTIRFWTTENQPARLAKQQEMAEAFNSKTGHTVEVIPVEEKELGTRTTAAFAAGDLPDVIYHTLQYVLPWAEAGI
;
A
#
# COMPACT_ATOMS: atom_id res chain seq x y z
N MET A 1 -28.54 64.75 -0.03
CA MET A 1 -27.59 63.68 -0.27
C MET A 1 -27.79 62.60 0.78
N ARG A 2 -28.24 61.45 0.38
CA ARG A 2 -28.30 60.28 1.28
C ARG A 2 -27.06 59.43 1.08
N PRO A 3 -26.28 59.07 2.12
CA PRO A 3 -25.16 58.17 1.96
C PRO A 3 -25.69 56.78 1.67
N VAL A 4 -25.24 56.20 0.59
CA VAL A 4 -25.54 54.82 0.26
C VAL A 4 -24.53 53.97 1.03
N TYR A 5 -25.02 53.28 2.07
CA TYR A 5 -24.22 52.30 2.78
C TYR A 5 -24.20 51.01 1.96
N ILE A 6 -23.12 50.78 1.27
CA ILE A 6 -22.87 49.48 0.65
C ILE A 6 -22.38 48.54 1.76
N THR A 7 -23.30 47.77 2.30
CA THR A 7 -22.93 46.64 3.15
C THR A 7 -22.29 45.56 2.27
N ALA A 8 -20.97 45.53 2.29
CA ALA A 8 -20.24 44.42 1.70
C ALA A 8 -20.49 43.18 2.57
N VAL A 9 -21.36 42.31 2.10
CA VAL A 9 -21.49 40.96 2.65
C VAL A 9 -20.26 40.19 2.23
N SER A 10 -19.29 40.14 3.11
CA SER A 10 -18.13 39.23 2.97
C SER A 10 -18.64 37.81 3.14
N MET A 11 -18.94 37.13 2.04
CA MET A 11 -19.05 35.69 2.00
C MET A 11 -17.66 35.11 2.27
N ALA A 12 -17.41 34.73 3.51
CA ALA A 12 -16.29 33.90 3.86
C ALA A 12 -16.54 32.53 3.24
N LEU A 13 -15.95 32.29 2.07
CA LEU A 13 -15.90 30.96 1.44
C LEU A 13 -14.93 30.16 2.28
N SER A 14 -15.43 29.45 3.31
CA SER A 14 -14.65 28.47 4.04
C SER A 14 -14.35 27.35 3.07
N ALA A 15 -13.20 27.43 2.43
CA ALA A 15 -12.65 26.29 1.69
C ALA A 15 -12.37 25.19 2.71
N MET A 16 -13.27 24.23 2.83
CA MET A 16 -12.99 22.98 3.48
C MET A 16 -11.90 22.29 2.64
N VAL A 17 -10.66 22.46 3.07
CA VAL A 17 -9.58 21.63 2.59
C VAL A 17 -9.87 20.23 3.13
N MET A 18 -10.60 19.44 2.35
CA MET A 18 -10.66 18.00 2.57
C MET A 18 -9.25 17.49 2.36
N SER A 19 -8.55 17.21 3.46
CA SER A 19 -7.32 16.42 3.44
C SER A 19 -7.71 15.05 2.88
N ALA A 20 -7.49 14.85 1.58
CA ALA A 20 -7.62 13.54 1.00
C ALA A 20 -6.58 12.67 1.72
N ALA A 21 -7.05 11.71 2.52
CA ALA A 21 -6.18 10.68 3.07
C ALA A 21 -5.44 10.04 1.88
N ASN A 22 -4.09 10.17 1.85
CA ASN A 22 -3.29 9.58 0.80
C ASN A 22 -3.51 8.08 0.82
N ALA A 23 -4.10 7.54 -0.26
CA ALA A 23 -4.21 6.11 -0.46
C ALA A 23 -2.83 5.56 -0.80
N ASP A 24 -2.35 4.59 0.00
CA ASP A 24 -1.08 3.91 -0.24
C ASP A 24 -1.28 2.65 -1.06
N THR A 25 -0.23 2.27 -1.78
CA THR A 25 -0.12 0.96 -2.41
C THR A 25 0.89 0.13 -1.64
N ILE A 26 0.43 -1.02 -1.12
CA ILE A 26 1.24 -1.99 -0.38
C ILE A 26 1.62 -3.11 -1.34
N ARG A 27 2.90 -3.33 -1.54
CA ARG A 27 3.43 -4.42 -2.36
C ARG A 27 3.60 -5.65 -1.49
N PHE A 28 2.87 -6.70 -1.83
CA PHE A 28 2.87 -7.95 -1.09
C PHE A 28 3.35 -9.10 -1.99
N TRP A 29 4.52 -9.66 -1.68
CA TRP A 29 5.02 -10.87 -2.31
C TRP A 29 4.51 -12.10 -1.57
N THR A 30 4.02 -13.07 -2.31
CA THR A 30 3.51 -14.31 -1.72
C THR A 30 3.97 -15.54 -2.50
N THR A 31 4.42 -16.55 -1.77
CA THR A 31 4.71 -17.87 -2.32
C THR A 31 3.48 -18.77 -2.39
N GLU A 32 2.38 -18.34 -1.79
CA GLU A 32 1.07 -19.01 -1.90
C GLU A 32 0.43 -18.72 -3.26
N ASN A 33 1.06 -19.23 -4.32
CA ASN A 33 0.79 -18.88 -5.72
C ASN A 33 -0.14 -19.87 -6.46
N GLN A 34 -0.66 -20.88 -5.76
CA GLN A 34 -1.66 -21.78 -6.36
C GLN A 34 -2.93 -20.97 -6.71
N PRO A 35 -3.58 -21.26 -7.85
CA PRO A 35 -4.67 -20.40 -8.36
C PRO A 35 -5.77 -20.10 -7.34
N ALA A 36 -6.24 -21.11 -6.60
CA ALA A 36 -7.29 -20.91 -5.60
C ALA A 36 -6.83 -20.06 -4.41
N ARG A 37 -5.60 -20.23 -3.96
CA ARG A 37 -5.01 -19.44 -2.86
C ARG A 37 -4.73 -18.00 -3.29
N LEU A 38 -4.21 -17.84 -4.49
CA LEU A 38 -3.96 -16.51 -5.05
C LEU A 38 -5.25 -15.72 -5.23
N ALA A 39 -6.30 -16.36 -5.76
CA ALA A 39 -7.61 -15.74 -5.90
C ALA A 39 -8.18 -15.30 -4.54
N LYS A 40 -7.99 -16.10 -3.49
CA LYS A 40 -8.43 -15.75 -2.14
C LYS A 40 -7.66 -14.56 -1.56
N GLN A 41 -6.36 -14.50 -1.77
CA GLN A 41 -5.56 -13.35 -1.35
C GLN A 41 -5.97 -12.07 -2.09
N GLN A 42 -6.27 -12.15 -3.38
CA GLN A 42 -6.78 -11.02 -4.16
C GLN A 42 -8.15 -10.55 -3.66
N GLU A 43 -9.05 -11.48 -3.34
CA GLU A 43 -10.35 -11.16 -2.73
C GLU A 43 -10.18 -10.42 -1.39
N MET A 44 -9.26 -10.88 -0.55
CA MET A 44 -8.94 -10.23 0.71
C MET A 44 -8.35 -8.83 0.51
N ALA A 45 -7.49 -8.66 -0.49
CA ALA A 45 -6.92 -7.37 -0.86
C ALA A 45 -7.99 -6.38 -1.31
N GLU A 46 -8.96 -6.82 -2.10
CA GLU A 46 -10.11 -6.00 -2.52
C GLU A 46 -11.00 -5.60 -1.34
N ALA A 47 -11.26 -6.52 -0.41
CA ALA A 47 -12.02 -6.24 0.80
C ALA A 47 -11.32 -5.21 1.70
N PHE A 48 -10.00 -5.31 1.82
CA PHE A 48 -9.18 -4.34 2.54
C PHE A 48 -9.21 -2.96 1.87
N ASN A 49 -9.10 -2.92 0.55
CA ASN A 49 -9.23 -1.68 -0.21
C ASN A 49 -10.58 -1.00 0.02
N SER A 50 -11.67 -1.77 0.00
CA SER A 50 -13.02 -1.25 0.23
C SER A 50 -13.20 -0.64 1.62
N LYS A 51 -12.48 -1.15 2.63
CA LYS A 51 -12.55 -0.66 4.01
C LYS A 51 -11.63 0.51 4.30
N THR A 52 -10.48 0.58 3.65
CA THR A 52 -9.39 1.49 4.03
C THR A 52 -9.02 2.48 2.94
N GLY A 53 -9.37 2.22 1.69
CA GLY A 53 -8.90 2.98 0.53
C GLY A 53 -7.47 2.63 0.09
N HIS A 54 -6.74 1.82 0.87
CA HIS A 54 -5.40 1.36 0.50
C HIS A 54 -5.44 0.18 -0.46
N THR A 55 -4.52 0.14 -1.40
CA THR A 55 -4.41 -0.94 -2.38
C THR A 55 -3.33 -1.93 -1.94
N VAL A 56 -3.64 -3.22 -1.96
CA VAL A 56 -2.64 -4.27 -1.81
C VAL A 56 -2.41 -4.90 -3.19
N GLU A 57 -1.20 -4.76 -3.68
CA GLU A 57 -0.74 -5.41 -4.90
C GLU A 57 -0.20 -6.79 -4.54
N VAL A 58 -0.96 -7.84 -4.86
CA VAL A 58 -0.59 -9.23 -4.57
C VAL A 58 0.27 -9.76 -5.71
N ILE A 59 1.55 -10.01 -5.43
CA ILE A 59 2.54 -10.43 -6.41
C ILE A 59 2.98 -11.87 -6.11
N PRO A 60 2.59 -12.85 -6.92
CA PRO A 60 3.02 -14.22 -6.73
C PRO A 60 4.51 -14.38 -7.05
N VAL A 61 5.20 -15.15 -6.22
CA VAL A 61 6.61 -15.47 -6.39
C VAL A 61 6.81 -16.98 -6.25
N GLU A 62 7.61 -17.57 -7.12
CA GLU A 62 8.00 -18.96 -6.99
C GLU A 62 8.89 -19.14 -5.76
N GLU A 63 8.58 -20.13 -4.92
CA GLU A 63 9.29 -20.36 -3.65
C GLU A 63 10.79 -20.54 -3.86
N LYS A 64 11.18 -21.29 -4.89
CA LYS A 64 12.60 -21.52 -5.24
C LYS A 64 13.35 -20.27 -5.68
N GLU A 65 12.64 -19.23 -6.12
CA GLU A 65 13.21 -17.96 -6.59
C GLU A 65 13.22 -16.88 -5.51
N LEU A 66 12.46 -17.08 -4.44
CA LEU A 66 12.23 -16.06 -3.43
C LEU A 66 13.53 -15.53 -2.80
N GLY A 67 14.44 -16.41 -2.42
CA GLY A 67 15.70 -16.02 -1.80
C GLY A 67 16.55 -15.13 -2.70
N THR A 68 16.75 -15.52 -3.95
CA THR A 68 17.52 -14.75 -4.93
C THR A 68 16.85 -13.43 -5.25
N ARG A 69 15.54 -13.44 -5.44
CA ARG A 69 14.76 -12.24 -5.76
C ARG A 69 14.76 -11.24 -4.61
N THR A 70 14.63 -11.71 -3.38
CA THR A 70 14.67 -10.84 -2.19
C THR A 70 16.04 -10.22 -2.00
N THR A 71 17.12 -10.99 -2.16
CA THR A 71 18.49 -10.47 -2.06
C THR A 71 18.76 -9.40 -3.13
N ALA A 72 18.32 -9.63 -4.36
CA ALA A 72 18.47 -8.65 -5.44
C ALA A 72 17.67 -7.37 -5.17
N ALA A 73 16.43 -7.49 -4.70
CA ALA A 73 15.59 -6.36 -4.36
C ALA A 73 16.16 -5.56 -3.19
N PHE A 74 16.71 -6.23 -2.18
CA PHE A 74 17.38 -5.57 -1.06
C PHE A 74 18.60 -4.76 -1.52
N ALA A 75 19.44 -5.34 -2.36
CA ALA A 75 20.61 -4.64 -2.92
C ALA A 75 20.22 -3.44 -3.78
N ALA A 76 19.09 -3.51 -4.46
CA ALA A 76 18.55 -2.41 -5.27
C ALA A 76 17.76 -1.36 -4.47
N GLY A 77 17.53 -1.58 -3.17
CA GLY A 77 16.67 -0.70 -2.35
C GLY A 77 15.19 -0.76 -2.76
N ASP A 78 14.74 -1.88 -3.32
CA ASP A 78 13.40 -2.07 -3.88
C ASP A 78 12.68 -3.29 -3.30
N LEU A 79 12.82 -3.50 -1.99
CA LEU A 79 12.06 -4.54 -1.29
C LEU A 79 10.56 -4.24 -1.33
N PRO A 80 9.70 -5.28 -1.39
CA PRO A 80 8.27 -5.10 -1.15
C PRO A 80 8.01 -4.72 0.31
N ASP A 81 6.79 -4.32 0.62
CA ASP A 81 6.39 -3.96 1.99
C ASP A 81 6.14 -5.19 2.85
N VAL A 82 5.65 -6.27 2.26
CA VAL A 82 5.33 -7.53 2.95
C VAL A 82 5.77 -8.71 2.10
N ILE A 83 6.37 -9.72 2.75
CA ILE A 83 6.73 -10.98 2.14
C ILE A 83 6.13 -12.14 2.95
N TYR A 84 5.31 -12.95 2.32
CA TYR A 84 4.91 -14.24 2.86
C TYR A 84 5.91 -15.31 2.44
N HIS A 85 6.53 -15.96 3.44
CA HIS A 85 7.61 -16.91 3.19
C HIS A 85 7.65 -18.03 4.24
N THR A 86 8.51 -19.01 4.03
CA THR A 86 8.77 -20.09 4.98
C THR A 86 9.77 -19.68 6.06
N LEU A 87 9.75 -20.38 7.19
CA LEU A 87 10.59 -20.07 8.36
C LEU A 87 12.10 -20.10 8.07
N GLN A 88 12.54 -20.81 7.04
CA GLN A 88 13.95 -20.94 6.69
C GLN A 88 14.64 -19.60 6.38
N TYR A 89 13.89 -18.58 6.02
CA TYR A 89 14.43 -17.26 5.67
C TYR A 89 14.49 -16.28 6.86
N VAL A 90 13.80 -16.56 7.95
CA VAL A 90 13.67 -15.61 9.07
C VAL A 90 15.02 -15.19 9.63
N LEU A 91 15.84 -16.15 10.01
CA LEU A 91 17.13 -15.85 10.63
C LEU A 91 18.15 -15.27 9.61
N PRO A 92 18.37 -15.88 8.44
CA PRO A 92 19.29 -15.30 7.45
C PRO A 92 18.93 -13.87 7.04
N TRP A 93 17.67 -13.58 6.85
CA TRP A 93 17.25 -12.23 6.46
C TRP A 93 17.38 -11.23 7.60
N ALA A 94 17.04 -11.62 8.83
CA ALA A 94 17.25 -10.77 10.00
C ALA A 94 18.74 -10.44 10.20
N GLU A 95 19.63 -11.41 10.02
CA GLU A 95 21.09 -11.18 10.09
C GLU A 95 21.61 -10.28 8.96
N ALA A 96 21.01 -10.38 7.77
CA ALA A 96 21.37 -9.55 6.61
C ALA A 96 20.77 -8.14 6.67
N GLY A 97 19.84 -7.87 7.56
CA GLY A 97 19.14 -6.58 7.66
C GLY A 97 17.98 -6.41 6.69
N ILE A 98 17.43 -7.53 6.19
CA ILE A 98 16.25 -7.56 5.30
C ILE A 98 14.96 -7.57 6.12
#